data_9f4a09dea10408fb12dae0313c3415b0
#
_entry.id   9f4a09dea10408fb12dae0313c3415b0
#
_cell.length_a   1.000
_cell.length_b   1.000
_cell.length_c   1.000
_cell.angle_alpha   90.00
_cell.angle_beta   90.00
_cell.angle_gamma   90.00
#
_symmetry.space_group_name_H-M   'P 1'
#
loop_
_entity.id
_entity.type
_entity.pdbx_description
1 polymer ?
#
loop_
_entity_poly.entity_id
_entity_poly.type
_entity_poly.pdbx_seq_one_letter_code
_entity_poly.pdbx_strand_id
1 'polypeptide(L)'
;MGVYYMRRRIQVEAEKPQFCVTTGITFAQADAWFGNTVQDLKLDLIYPRDNTRKYPCVVWICGGAWIQMDRSAHLAYLSVLAHQGFVVASVEYRTSNEAKFPAPLQDVKAGIRYLRAHADRFNIDPDRIGVMGESAGGYL
;
A
#
# COMPACT_ATOMS: atom_id res chain seq x y z
N MET A 1 -35.32 44.68 11.27
CA MET A 1 -34.89 43.50 12.05
C MET A 1 -33.51 43.11 11.57
N GLY A 2 -32.48 43.44 12.36
CA GLY A 2 -31.08 43.10 11.99
C GLY A 2 -30.78 41.65 12.36
N VAL A 3 -30.31 40.86 11.41
CA VAL A 3 -29.87 39.51 11.67
C VAL A 3 -28.48 39.61 12.28
N TYR A 4 -28.34 39.35 13.57
CA TYR A 4 -27.05 39.24 14.23
C TYR A 4 -26.42 37.88 13.93
N TYR A 5 -25.41 37.86 13.07
CA TYR A 5 -24.58 36.69 12.90
C TYR A 5 -23.63 36.55 14.10
N MET A 6 -23.90 35.61 14.98
CA MET A 6 -22.95 35.23 16.02
C MET A 6 -21.77 34.51 15.37
N ARG A 7 -20.62 35.20 15.29
CA ARG A 7 -19.34 34.51 14.91
C ARG A 7 -18.85 33.70 16.09
N ARG A 8 -18.90 32.38 15.95
CA ARG A 8 -18.32 31.47 16.92
C ARG A 8 -16.92 31.11 16.43
N ARG A 9 -15.87 31.45 17.22
CA ARG A 9 -14.52 31.03 16.96
C ARG A 9 -14.37 29.62 17.55
N ILE A 10 -14.13 28.62 16.70
CA ILE A 10 -13.80 27.26 17.12
C ILE A 10 -12.27 27.14 17.04
N GLN A 11 -11.63 26.87 18.16
CA GLN A 11 -10.22 26.57 18.20
C GLN A 11 -10.08 25.06 17.98
N VAL A 12 -9.45 24.67 16.86
CA VAL A 12 -9.17 23.28 16.52
C VAL A 12 -7.68 23.06 16.77
N GLU A 13 -7.34 22.18 17.70
CA GLU A 13 -5.97 21.66 17.82
C GLU A 13 -5.83 20.51 16.83
N ALA A 14 -5.17 20.79 15.72
CA ALA A 14 -4.86 19.76 14.73
C ALA A 14 -3.52 19.10 15.10
N GLU A 15 -3.54 17.83 15.43
CA GLU A 15 -2.32 17.05 15.52
C GLU A 15 -1.61 17.05 14.15
N LYS A 16 -0.28 17.16 14.16
CA LYS A 16 0.50 17.06 12.93
C LYS A 16 0.30 15.68 12.33
N PRO A 17 0.12 15.56 10.99
CA PRO A 17 0.06 14.26 10.35
C PRO A 17 1.26 13.41 10.73
N GLN A 18 1.02 12.22 11.24
CA GLN A 18 2.07 11.31 11.68
C GLN A 18 2.52 10.36 10.55
N PHE A 19 1.79 10.31 9.45
CA PHE A 19 2.10 9.47 8.29
C PHE A 19 1.83 10.20 6.98
N CYS A 20 2.46 9.68 5.92
CA CYS A 20 2.24 10.11 4.54
C CYS A 20 1.76 8.93 3.70
N VAL A 21 1.10 9.24 2.58
CA VAL A 21 0.68 8.24 1.59
C VAL A 21 1.29 8.61 0.24
N THR A 22 1.91 7.63 -0.42
CA THR A 22 2.36 7.75 -1.81
C THR A 22 1.74 6.61 -2.60
N THR A 23 1.03 6.95 -3.67
CA THR A 23 0.30 5.98 -4.50
C THR A 23 0.94 5.78 -5.86
N GLY A 24 0.69 4.61 -6.47
CA GLY A 24 1.05 4.35 -7.86
C GLY A 24 2.54 4.16 -8.12
N ILE A 25 3.31 3.69 -7.16
CA ILE A 25 4.73 3.38 -7.35
C ILE A 25 4.85 2.11 -8.20
N THR A 26 5.37 2.23 -9.42
CA THR A 26 5.65 1.07 -10.27
C THR A 26 6.82 0.28 -9.69
N PHE A 27 6.61 -0.99 -9.39
CA PHE A 27 7.64 -1.88 -8.86
C PHE A 27 8.10 -2.96 -9.85
N ALA A 28 7.29 -3.24 -10.87
CA ALA A 28 7.61 -4.19 -11.93
C ALA A 28 6.79 -3.89 -13.19
N GLN A 29 7.22 -4.46 -14.31
CA GLN A 29 6.43 -4.61 -15.52
C GLN A 29 6.23 -6.10 -15.77
N ALA A 30 5.03 -6.49 -16.18
CA ALA A 30 4.67 -7.87 -16.40
C ALA A 30 3.78 -8.02 -17.62
N ASP A 31 3.86 -9.19 -18.26
CA ASP A 31 2.94 -9.54 -19.32
C ASP A 31 1.51 -9.59 -18.81
N ALA A 32 0.60 -8.99 -19.54
CA ALA A 32 -0.83 -9.00 -19.28
C ALA A 32 -1.59 -9.62 -20.44
N TRP A 33 -2.87 -9.94 -20.21
CA TRP A 33 -3.70 -10.56 -21.22
C TRP A 33 -3.03 -11.78 -21.88
N PHE A 34 -2.50 -12.66 -21.02
CA PHE A 34 -1.84 -13.91 -21.45
C PHE A 34 -0.67 -13.69 -22.43
N GLY A 35 0.07 -12.60 -22.26
CA GLY A 35 1.23 -12.27 -23.07
C GLY A 35 0.96 -11.39 -24.29
N ASN A 36 -0.27 -10.91 -24.45
CA ASN A 36 -0.61 -10.03 -25.58
C ASN A 36 -0.26 -8.56 -25.35
N THR A 37 0.01 -8.17 -24.12
CA THR A 37 0.40 -6.79 -23.74
C THR A 37 1.26 -6.81 -22.49
N VAL A 38 1.73 -5.63 -22.11
CA VAL A 38 2.52 -5.40 -20.89
C VAL A 38 1.78 -4.39 -20.02
N GLN A 39 1.80 -4.60 -18.69
CA GLN A 39 1.27 -3.67 -17.71
C GLN A 39 2.28 -3.37 -16.62
N ASP A 40 2.18 -2.18 -16.05
CA ASP A 40 2.87 -1.82 -14.82
C ASP A 40 2.18 -2.44 -13.62
N LEU A 41 2.95 -3.10 -12.76
CA LEU A 41 2.51 -3.50 -11.44
C LEU A 41 2.92 -2.42 -10.44
N LYS A 42 1.95 -1.96 -9.65
CA LYS A 42 2.10 -0.81 -8.77
C LYS A 42 1.87 -1.18 -7.31
N LEU A 43 2.41 -0.35 -6.43
CA LEU A 43 2.13 -0.40 -5.00
C LEU A 43 1.82 0.99 -4.45
N ASP A 44 1.09 1.01 -3.35
CA ASP A 44 0.81 2.21 -2.57
C ASP A 44 1.48 2.06 -1.21
N LEU A 45 2.13 3.13 -0.74
CA LEU A 45 2.81 3.16 0.55
C LEU A 45 2.10 4.10 1.51
N ILE A 46 1.90 3.63 2.75
CA ILE A 46 1.61 4.46 3.90
C ILE A 46 2.81 4.36 4.84
N TYR A 47 3.40 5.48 5.22
CA TYR A 47 4.64 5.47 6.01
C TYR A 47 4.66 6.61 7.03
N PRO A 48 5.32 6.39 8.19
CA PRO A 48 5.54 7.44 9.16
C PRO A 48 6.31 8.59 8.53
N ARG A 49 5.94 9.83 8.89
CA ARG A 49 6.59 11.04 8.37
C ARG A 49 8.02 11.22 8.90
N ASP A 50 8.30 10.65 10.06
CA ASP A 50 9.64 10.67 10.64
C ASP A 50 10.59 9.78 9.83
N ASN A 51 11.68 10.36 9.34
CA ASN A 51 12.71 9.68 8.56
C ASN A 51 14.03 9.50 9.31
N THR A 52 14.01 9.66 10.64
CA THR A 52 15.22 9.57 11.48
C THR A 52 15.60 8.12 11.81
N ARG A 53 14.73 7.16 11.54
CA ARG A 53 14.91 5.73 11.81
C ARG A 53 14.31 4.85 10.74
N LYS A 54 14.68 3.57 10.74
CA LYS A 54 14.04 2.52 9.92
C LYS A 54 12.83 1.92 10.65
N TYR A 55 11.82 1.57 9.87
CA TYR A 55 10.56 1.02 10.36
C TYR A 55 10.34 -0.40 9.83
N PRO A 56 9.71 -1.27 10.60
CA PRO A 56 9.22 -2.53 10.07
C PRO A 56 8.19 -2.28 8.97
N CYS A 57 8.14 -3.17 7.98
CA CYS A 57 7.21 -3.06 6.86
C CYS A 57 6.18 -4.19 6.89
N VAL A 58 4.92 -3.85 6.64
CA VAL A 58 3.85 -4.81 6.36
C VAL A 58 3.48 -4.69 4.89
N VAL A 59 3.63 -5.78 4.16
CA VAL A 59 3.13 -5.91 2.79
C VAL A 59 1.70 -6.44 2.85
N TRP A 60 0.76 -5.61 2.40
CA TRP A 60 -0.65 -5.96 2.32
C TRP A 60 -1.00 -6.49 0.94
N ILE A 61 -1.71 -7.61 0.91
CA ILE A 61 -2.20 -8.25 -0.31
C ILE A 61 -3.73 -8.33 -0.19
N CYS A 62 -4.44 -7.54 -1.00
CA CYS A 62 -5.89 -7.49 -0.95
C CYS A 62 -6.53 -8.75 -1.54
N GLY A 63 -7.74 -9.06 -1.08
CA GLY A 63 -8.58 -10.11 -1.65
C GLY A 63 -9.23 -9.71 -2.97
N GLY A 64 -10.14 -10.53 -3.45
CA GLY A 64 -10.91 -10.29 -4.68
C GLY A 64 -11.08 -11.54 -5.54
N ALA A 65 -11.06 -12.71 -4.91
CA ALA A 65 -11.30 -14.03 -5.54
C ALA A 65 -10.37 -14.30 -6.74
N TRP A 66 -9.19 -13.67 -6.79
CA TRP A 66 -8.23 -13.67 -7.91
C TRP A 66 -8.77 -13.08 -9.22
N ILE A 67 -10.02 -12.60 -9.25
CA ILE A 67 -10.70 -12.07 -10.44
C ILE A 67 -10.56 -10.56 -10.51
N GLN A 68 -10.54 -9.91 -9.37
CA GLN A 68 -10.38 -8.46 -9.21
C GLN A 68 -9.40 -8.16 -8.10
N MET A 69 -8.79 -6.99 -8.17
CA MET A 69 -7.86 -6.51 -7.17
C MET A 69 -7.91 -4.98 -7.13
N ASP A 70 -8.00 -4.43 -5.94
CA ASP A 70 -7.90 -2.98 -5.72
C ASP A 70 -6.95 -2.73 -4.53
N ARG A 71 -5.72 -2.33 -4.81
CA ARG A 71 -4.72 -2.03 -3.78
C ARG A 71 -5.10 -0.83 -2.90
N SER A 72 -6.03 0.02 -3.37
CA SER A 72 -6.44 1.23 -2.64
C SER A 72 -7.59 0.99 -1.65
N ALA A 73 -8.33 -0.10 -1.79
CA ALA A 73 -9.57 -0.35 -1.07
C ALA A 73 -9.44 -0.29 0.47
N HIS A 74 -8.30 -0.70 1.02
CA HIS A 74 -8.08 -0.80 2.47
C HIS A 74 -7.10 0.24 3.03
N LEU A 75 -6.64 1.22 2.24
CA LEU A 75 -5.62 2.18 2.69
C LEU A 75 -6.02 2.95 3.95
N ALA A 76 -7.29 3.36 4.06
CA ALA A 76 -7.79 4.05 5.24
C ALA A 76 -7.71 3.18 6.51
N TYR A 77 -8.06 1.91 6.40
CA TYR A 77 -7.96 0.94 7.50
C TYR A 77 -6.50 0.63 7.84
N LEU A 78 -5.67 0.43 6.83
CA LEU A 78 -4.24 0.13 6.98
C LEU A 78 -3.44 1.28 7.59
N SER A 79 -3.95 2.52 7.53
CA SER A 79 -3.31 3.67 8.17
C SER A 79 -3.14 3.52 9.68
N VAL A 80 -3.96 2.69 10.33
CA VAL A 80 -3.82 2.35 11.77
C VAL A 80 -2.45 1.73 12.06
N LEU A 81 -1.93 0.89 11.16
CA LEU A 81 -0.59 0.31 11.32
C LEU A 81 0.51 1.36 11.15
N ALA A 82 0.33 2.32 10.23
CA ALA A 82 1.28 3.43 10.07
C ALA A 82 1.35 4.31 11.32
N HIS A 83 0.22 4.56 11.99
CA HIS A 83 0.20 5.26 13.28
C HIS A 83 0.97 4.52 14.37
N GLN A 84 1.05 3.19 14.29
CA GLN A 84 1.82 2.36 15.22
C GLN A 84 3.29 2.20 14.84
N GLY A 85 3.75 2.91 13.79
CA GLY A 85 5.15 2.93 13.40
C GLY A 85 5.54 1.82 12.42
N PHE A 86 4.62 1.40 11.56
CA PHE A 86 4.92 0.53 10.43
C PHE A 86 4.92 1.32 9.12
N VAL A 87 5.77 0.91 8.18
CA VAL A 87 5.52 1.19 6.76
C VAL A 87 4.56 0.13 6.24
N VAL A 88 3.51 0.54 5.55
CA VAL A 88 2.54 -0.40 4.96
C VAL A 88 2.58 -0.26 3.46
N ALA A 89 2.81 -1.37 2.76
CA ALA A 89 2.84 -1.43 1.30
C ALA A 89 1.68 -2.27 0.79
N SER A 90 0.70 -1.65 0.15
CA SER A 90 -0.37 -2.38 -0.55
C SER A 90 0.08 -2.67 -1.97
N VAL A 91 0.26 -3.94 -2.30
CA VAL A 91 0.84 -4.37 -3.58
C VAL A 91 -0.20 -4.90 -4.55
N GLU A 92 0.02 -4.59 -5.82
CA GLU A 92 -0.75 -5.10 -6.94
C GLU A 92 -0.24 -6.47 -7.38
N TYR A 93 -1.14 -7.29 -7.87
CA TYR A 93 -0.84 -8.56 -8.54
C TYR A 93 -1.79 -8.76 -9.73
N ARG A 94 -1.34 -9.49 -10.75
CA ARG A 94 -2.18 -9.84 -11.91
C ARG A 94 -3.30 -10.78 -11.48
N THR A 95 -4.50 -10.50 -11.95
CA THR A 95 -5.67 -11.35 -11.72
C THR A 95 -5.67 -12.55 -12.66
N SER A 96 -6.56 -13.50 -12.40
CA SER A 96 -6.74 -14.68 -13.28
C SER A 96 -7.26 -14.33 -14.67
N ASN A 97 -7.79 -13.11 -14.85
CA ASN A 97 -8.19 -12.59 -16.17
C ASN A 97 -6.99 -12.13 -17.00
N GLU A 98 -5.83 -11.93 -16.39
CA GLU A 98 -4.62 -11.38 -17.01
C GLU A 98 -3.52 -12.43 -17.16
N ALA A 99 -3.37 -13.30 -16.16
CA ALA A 99 -2.36 -14.33 -16.13
C ALA A 99 -2.75 -15.51 -15.24
N LYS A 100 -2.30 -16.70 -15.60
CA LYS A 100 -2.54 -17.92 -14.80
C LYS A 100 -1.56 -18.02 -13.63
N PHE A 101 -1.94 -18.80 -12.61
CA PHE A 101 -1.00 -19.21 -11.56
C PHE A 101 0.27 -19.84 -12.20
N PRO A 102 1.47 -19.52 -11.72
CA PRO A 102 1.80 -18.82 -10.47
C PRO A 102 2.04 -17.29 -10.61
N ALA A 103 1.62 -16.66 -11.70
CA ALA A 103 1.92 -15.25 -11.97
C ALA A 103 1.54 -14.30 -10.82
N PRO A 104 0.33 -14.37 -10.21
CA PRO A 104 -0.02 -13.52 -9.08
C PRO A 104 0.92 -13.66 -7.89
N LEU A 105 1.35 -14.89 -7.57
CA LEU A 105 2.33 -15.14 -6.51
C LEU A 105 3.70 -14.55 -6.84
N GLN A 106 4.13 -14.66 -8.11
CA GLN A 106 5.38 -14.08 -8.57
C GLN A 106 5.37 -12.55 -8.46
N ASP A 107 4.22 -11.92 -8.74
CA ASP A 107 4.04 -10.48 -8.65
C ASP A 107 4.15 -9.99 -7.20
N VAL A 108 3.49 -10.66 -6.26
CA VAL A 108 3.62 -10.38 -4.82
C VAL A 108 5.07 -10.50 -4.37
N LYS A 109 5.75 -11.58 -4.76
CA LYS A 109 7.18 -11.78 -4.44
C LYS A 109 8.06 -10.71 -5.07
N ALA A 110 7.72 -10.21 -6.27
CA ALA A 110 8.44 -9.10 -6.91
C ALA A 110 8.27 -7.81 -6.11
N GLY A 111 7.06 -7.50 -5.62
CA GLY A 111 6.79 -6.35 -4.75
C GLY A 111 7.62 -6.40 -3.45
N ILE A 112 7.69 -7.57 -2.80
CA ILE A 112 8.50 -7.75 -1.58
C ILE A 112 10.00 -7.54 -1.88
N ARG A 113 10.50 -8.09 -2.98
CA ARG A 113 11.90 -7.89 -3.40
C ARG A 113 12.20 -6.43 -3.72
N TYR A 114 11.27 -5.74 -4.39
CA TYR A 114 11.40 -4.32 -4.68
C TYR A 114 11.50 -3.48 -3.41
N LEU A 115 10.62 -3.70 -2.44
CA LEU A 115 10.64 -3.00 -1.16
C LEU A 115 11.95 -3.24 -0.40
N ARG A 116 12.46 -4.47 -0.40
CA ARG A 116 13.74 -4.81 0.24
C ARG A 116 14.92 -4.14 -0.46
N ALA A 117 14.95 -4.15 -1.79
CA ALA A 117 16.00 -3.51 -2.58
C ALA A 117 16.02 -1.98 -2.45
N HIS A 118 14.86 -1.38 -2.18
CA HIS A 118 14.70 0.08 -2.02
C HIS A 118 14.40 0.49 -0.58
N ALA A 119 14.75 -0.36 0.39
CA ALA A 119 14.44 -0.16 1.80
C ALA A 119 14.92 1.19 2.34
N ASP A 120 16.09 1.65 1.91
CA ASP A 120 16.64 2.97 2.29
C ASP A 120 15.79 4.13 1.80
N ARG A 121 15.26 4.03 0.60
CA ARG A 121 14.40 5.06 0.01
C ARG A 121 13.11 5.27 0.79
N PHE A 122 12.59 4.20 1.38
CA PHE A 122 11.30 4.18 2.07
C PHE A 122 11.41 4.10 3.59
N ASN A 123 12.60 4.24 4.15
CA ASN A 123 12.89 4.08 5.58
C ASN A 123 12.43 2.72 6.15
N ILE A 124 12.48 1.68 5.33
CA ILE A 124 12.16 0.30 5.70
C ILE A 124 13.39 -0.36 6.32
N ASP A 125 13.17 -1.15 7.36
CA ASP A 125 14.13 -2.12 7.85
C ASP A 125 14.01 -3.40 7.00
N PRO A 126 15.00 -3.72 6.14
CA PRO A 126 14.91 -4.84 5.20
C PRO A 126 14.81 -6.22 5.87
N ASP A 127 15.21 -6.31 7.15
CA ASP A 127 15.16 -7.55 7.94
C ASP A 127 13.83 -7.74 8.67
N ARG A 128 12.98 -6.70 8.66
CA ARG A 128 11.67 -6.71 9.33
C ARG A 128 10.53 -6.43 8.34
N ILE A 129 10.38 -7.28 7.35
CA ILE A 129 9.28 -7.23 6.37
C ILE A 129 8.36 -8.42 6.61
N GLY A 130 7.14 -8.13 7.05
CA GLY A 130 6.06 -9.10 7.22
C GLY A 130 5.04 -9.01 6.09
N VAL A 131 4.25 -10.05 5.93
CA VAL A 131 3.18 -10.13 4.91
C VAL A 131 1.84 -10.35 5.60
N MET A 132 0.83 -9.66 5.11
CA MET A 132 -0.55 -9.76 5.59
C MET A 132 -1.48 -9.76 4.38
N GLY A 133 -2.47 -10.62 4.37
CA GLY A 133 -3.39 -10.73 3.24
C GLY A 133 -4.79 -11.12 3.66
N GLU A 134 -5.76 -10.75 2.84
CA GLU A 134 -7.16 -11.07 3.00
C GLU A 134 -7.61 -12.03 1.91
N SER A 135 -8.39 -13.07 2.25
CA SER A 135 -9.02 -13.97 1.27
C SER A 135 -8.01 -14.50 0.23
N ALA A 136 -8.21 -14.21 -1.06
CA ALA A 136 -7.28 -14.57 -2.12
C ALA A 136 -5.86 -14.03 -1.88
N GLY A 137 -5.73 -12.82 -1.32
CA GLY A 137 -4.44 -12.25 -0.92
C GLY A 137 -3.79 -13.00 0.24
N GLY A 138 -4.58 -13.56 1.15
CA GLY A 138 -4.08 -14.41 2.23
C GLY A 138 -3.59 -15.79 1.75
N TYR A 139 -4.06 -16.23 0.59
CA TYR A 139 -3.59 -17.45 -0.08
C TYR A 139 -2.25 -17.23 -0.81
N LEU A 140 -2.06 -16.05 -1.40
CA LEU A 140 -0.86 -15.66 -2.14
C LEU A 140 0.33 -15.38 -1.22
#